data_e13983cc9a4b82c27c5a686f08978a52
#
_entry.id   e13983cc9a4b82c27c5a686f08978a52
#
_cell.length_a   1.000
_cell.length_b   1.000
_cell.length_c   1.000
_cell.angle_alpha   90.00
_cell.angle_beta   90.00
_cell.angle_gamma   90.00
#
_symmetry.space_group_name_H-M   'P 1'
#
loop_
_entity.id
_entity.type
_entity.pdbx_description
1 polymer ?
#
loop_
_entity_poly.entity_id
_entity_poly.type
_entity_poly.pdbx_seq_one_letter_code
_entity_poly.pdbx_strand_id
1 'polypeptide(L)'
;EFRRVLFRSLIEFLESLLTGTGNDLELQTFKLTDQSSGRMMGVRADMTPQVARIDAHLLKREGPARLCYMGAVLRTRADGFGGSRSPYQAGVELYGHRGHESDLEVLSLMVETLGVAGIDNAHLDLGHVAVFREIVRQAGLDREREALLFEALQRKALPEIRQRLAEWRLSAPHDRWLAALAELNGGPDVLD
;
A
#
# COMPACT_ATOMS: atom_id res chain seq x y z
N GLU A 1 -1.89 13.02 19.70
CA GLU A 1 -1.12 11.95 20.33
C GLU A 1 -1.47 10.60 19.69
N PHE A 2 -0.46 9.84 19.25
CA PHE A 2 -0.65 8.49 18.72
C PHE A 2 -0.78 7.48 19.86
N ARG A 3 -1.73 6.54 19.72
CA ARG A 3 -1.94 5.46 20.67
C ARG A 3 -1.33 4.17 20.17
N ARG A 4 -0.55 3.52 21.01
CA ARG A 4 0.06 2.23 20.67
C ARG A 4 -0.99 1.13 20.65
N VAL A 5 -1.03 0.38 19.56
CA VAL A 5 -1.84 -0.84 19.43
C VAL A 5 -0.99 -2.04 19.83
N LEU A 6 -1.48 -2.83 20.78
CA LEU A 6 -0.81 -4.06 21.22
C LEU A 6 -1.44 -5.25 20.49
N PHE A 7 -0.66 -5.88 19.64
CA PHE A 7 -1.04 -7.13 18.99
C PHE A 7 -0.63 -8.30 19.88
N ARG A 8 -1.60 -9.15 20.20
CA ARG A 8 -1.35 -10.34 21.00
C ARG A 8 -0.94 -11.53 20.16
N SER A 9 -1.38 -11.63 18.91
CA SER A 9 -1.18 -12.80 18.07
C SER A 9 -0.38 -12.50 16.82
N LEU A 10 0.65 -13.30 16.57
CA LEU A 10 1.39 -13.36 15.30
C LEU A 10 0.66 -14.24 14.29
N ILE A 11 -0.15 -15.17 14.76
CA ILE A 11 -0.91 -16.14 13.97
C ILE A 11 -2.40 -15.92 14.22
N GLU A 12 -3.17 -15.78 13.16
CA GLU A 12 -4.62 -15.58 13.18
C GLU A 12 -5.29 -16.41 12.08
N PHE A 13 -6.62 -16.49 12.09
CA PHE A 13 -7.36 -17.07 10.99
C PHE A 13 -7.04 -16.32 9.70
N LEU A 14 -6.76 -17.07 8.62
CA LEU A 14 -6.31 -16.52 7.34
C LEU A 14 -7.30 -15.48 6.81
N GLU A 15 -8.58 -15.77 6.88
CA GLU A 15 -9.66 -14.85 6.49
C GLU A 15 -9.60 -13.50 7.22
N SER A 16 -9.22 -13.51 8.49
CA SER A 16 -9.08 -12.28 9.30
C SER A 16 -7.84 -11.47 8.92
N LEU A 17 -6.75 -12.13 8.53
CA LEU A 17 -5.52 -11.46 8.12
C LEU A 17 -5.64 -10.83 6.73
N LEU A 18 -6.45 -11.42 5.84
CA LEU A 18 -6.56 -11.00 4.44
C LEU A 18 -7.79 -10.13 4.16
N THR A 19 -8.62 -9.84 5.15
CA THR A 19 -9.80 -8.97 4.97
C THR A 19 -9.38 -7.59 4.50
N GLY A 20 -9.88 -7.17 3.34
CA GLY A 20 -9.62 -5.85 2.75
C GLY A 20 -8.23 -5.67 2.15
N THR A 21 -7.46 -6.75 1.99
CA THR A 21 -6.12 -6.72 1.40
C THR A 21 -6.12 -7.14 -0.07
N GLY A 22 -5.07 -6.75 -0.81
CA GLY A 22 -4.86 -7.21 -2.17
C GLY A 22 -4.19 -8.60 -2.25
N ASN A 23 -4.13 -9.15 -3.46
CA ASN A 23 -3.52 -10.45 -3.73
C ASN A 23 -2.05 -10.55 -3.31
N ASP A 24 -1.31 -9.45 -3.36
CA ASP A 24 0.12 -9.42 -3.02
C ASP A 24 0.38 -9.81 -1.57
N LEU A 25 -0.44 -9.34 -0.63
CA LEU A 25 -0.29 -9.70 0.78
C LEU A 25 -0.62 -11.18 1.02
N GLU A 26 -1.59 -11.73 0.29
CA GLU A 26 -1.90 -13.16 0.34
C GLU A 26 -0.72 -14.02 -0.08
N LEU A 27 0.01 -13.63 -1.13
CA LEU A 27 1.20 -14.33 -1.61
C LEU A 27 2.37 -14.24 -0.61
N GLN A 28 2.43 -13.16 0.16
CA GLN A 28 3.46 -12.96 1.19
C GLN A 28 3.13 -13.65 2.52
N THR A 29 1.90 -14.13 2.71
CA THR A 29 1.43 -14.72 3.96
C THR A 29 1.72 -16.21 4.04
N PHE A 30 2.44 -16.65 5.07
CA PHE A 30 2.55 -18.07 5.39
C PHE A 30 1.21 -18.62 5.84
N LYS A 31 0.80 -19.72 5.21
CA LYS A 31 -0.45 -20.42 5.51
C LYS A 31 -0.14 -21.71 6.25
N LEU A 32 -0.93 -22.00 7.28
CA LEU A 32 -0.81 -23.21 8.08
C LEU A 32 -2.21 -23.71 8.49
N THR A 33 -2.32 -24.98 8.81
CA THR A 33 -3.59 -25.57 9.28
C THR A 33 -3.52 -25.69 10.79
N ASP A 34 -4.53 -25.16 11.48
CA ASP A 34 -4.69 -25.39 12.91
C ASP A 34 -5.07 -26.86 13.17
N GLN A 35 -4.22 -27.57 13.89
CA GLN A 35 -4.39 -29.00 14.16
C GLN A 35 -5.62 -29.31 14.99
N SER A 36 -6.09 -28.35 15.81
CA SER A 36 -7.23 -28.56 16.71
C SER A 36 -8.57 -28.33 15.99
N SER A 37 -8.66 -27.39 15.09
CA SER A 37 -9.92 -27.01 14.42
C SER A 37 -9.98 -27.39 12.94
N GLY A 38 -8.85 -27.75 12.32
CA GLY A 38 -8.72 -27.97 10.88
C GLY A 38 -8.83 -26.69 10.03
N ARG A 39 -8.92 -25.52 10.66
CA ARG A 39 -9.09 -24.24 9.94
C ARG A 39 -7.74 -23.70 9.46
N MET A 40 -7.81 -22.94 8.35
CA MET A 40 -6.64 -22.25 7.83
C MET A 40 -6.28 -21.04 8.69
N MET A 41 -5.02 -20.99 9.07
CA MET A 41 -4.38 -19.90 9.79
C MET A 41 -3.34 -19.23 8.89
N GLY A 42 -2.96 -18.01 9.23
CA GLY A 42 -1.84 -17.32 8.58
C GLY A 42 -0.92 -16.67 9.60
N VAL A 43 0.34 -16.52 9.21
CA VAL A 43 1.30 -15.70 9.95
C VAL A 43 1.26 -14.29 9.38
N ARG A 44 1.09 -13.28 10.19
CA ARG A 44 0.99 -11.90 9.71
C ARG A 44 2.22 -11.48 8.91
N ALA A 45 2.03 -11.08 7.67
CA ALA A 45 3.04 -10.52 6.78
C ALA A 45 3.11 -9.00 6.84
N ASP A 46 2.02 -8.37 7.32
CA ASP A 46 1.85 -6.93 7.55
C ASP A 46 0.93 -6.69 8.75
N MET A 47 1.17 -5.61 9.48
CA MET A 47 0.37 -5.22 10.65
C MET A 47 -0.82 -4.32 10.27
N THR A 48 -0.78 -3.62 9.16
CA THR A 48 -1.82 -2.67 8.69
C THR A 48 -3.23 -3.28 8.69
N PRO A 49 -3.49 -4.50 8.15
CA PRO A 49 -4.83 -5.09 8.16
C PRO A 49 -5.37 -5.34 9.57
N GLN A 50 -4.48 -5.70 10.50
CA GLN A 50 -4.87 -5.89 11.89
C GLN A 50 -5.24 -4.58 12.57
N VAL A 51 -4.50 -3.49 12.30
CA VAL A 51 -4.81 -2.14 12.81
C VAL A 51 -6.13 -1.63 12.27
N ALA A 52 -6.35 -1.75 10.96
CA ALA A 52 -7.60 -1.37 10.31
C ALA A 52 -8.80 -2.10 10.93
N ARG A 53 -8.66 -3.41 11.20
CA ARG A 53 -9.71 -4.20 11.86
C ARG A 53 -9.95 -3.76 13.30
N ILE A 54 -8.91 -3.39 14.03
CA ILE A 54 -9.02 -2.87 15.40
C ILE A 54 -9.79 -1.55 15.39
N ASP A 55 -9.46 -0.64 14.48
CA ASP A 55 -10.20 0.62 14.33
C ASP A 55 -11.67 0.37 14.01
N ALA A 56 -11.95 -0.44 12.97
CA ALA A 56 -13.29 -0.69 12.47
C ALA A 56 -14.20 -1.42 13.47
N HIS A 57 -13.66 -2.37 14.25
CA HIS A 57 -14.50 -3.29 15.05
C HIS A 57 -14.37 -3.09 16.55
N LEU A 58 -13.22 -2.66 17.06
CA LEU A 58 -12.97 -2.55 18.50
C LEU A 58 -13.04 -1.10 18.98
N LEU A 59 -12.40 -0.17 18.28
CA LEU A 59 -12.37 1.22 18.74
C LEU A 59 -13.65 1.96 18.43
N LYS A 60 -14.21 1.76 17.23
CA LYS A 60 -15.49 2.34 16.78
C LYS A 60 -15.65 3.82 17.15
N ARG A 61 -14.60 4.61 16.95
CA ARG A 61 -14.57 6.01 17.36
C ARG A 61 -15.22 6.90 16.31
N GLU A 62 -15.92 7.92 16.80
CA GLU A 62 -16.24 9.08 15.98
C GLU A 62 -15.06 10.05 15.98
N GLY A 63 -14.65 10.50 14.78
CA GLY A 63 -13.53 11.42 14.58
C GLY A 63 -12.17 10.75 14.38
N PRO A 64 -11.11 11.56 14.27
CA PRO A 64 -9.77 11.07 13.92
C PRO A 64 -9.18 10.12 14.96
N ALA A 65 -8.74 8.94 14.51
CA ALA A 65 -8.01 7.98 15.32
C ALA A 65 -6.56 7.88 14.84
N ARG A 66 -5.60 8.11 15.74
CA ARG A 66 -4.16 8.03 15.50
C ARG A 66 -3.61 6.81 16.20
N LEU A 67 -3.15 5.86 15.41
CA LEU A 67 -2.66 4.57 15.91
C LEU A 67 -1.21 4.36 15.49
N CYS A 68 -0.41 3.77 16.38
CA CYS A 68 0.94 3.35 16.06
C CYS A 68 1.17 1.91 16.52
N TYR A 69 2.04 1.21 15.83
CA TYR A 69 2.37 -0.16 16.13
C TYR A 69 3.85 -0.46 15.89
N MET A 70 4.34 -1.51 16.53
CA MET A 70 5.65 -2.06 16.27
C MET A 70 5.65 -3.54 16.60
N GLY A 71 6.21 -4.36 15.72
CA GLY A 71 6.30 -5.81 15.95
C GLY A 71 6.94 -6.57 14.79
N ALA A 72 7.22 -7.84 15.03
CA ALA A 72 7.73 -8.74 14.02
C ALA A 72 6.63 -9.12 13.04
N VAL A 73 6.97 -9.23 11.77
CA VAL A 73 6.16 -9.83 10.70
C VAL A 73 6.98 -10.93 10.04
N LEU A 74 6.31 -11.85 9.33
CA LEU A 74 6.99 -12.94 8.62
C LEU A 74 6.43 -13.05 7.21
N ARG A 75 7.31 -12.93 6.21
CA ARG A 75 6.96 -12.94 4.80
C ARG A 75 7.49 -14.19 4.10
N THR A 76 6.73 -14.72 3.15
CA THR A 76 7.15 -15.87 2.33
C THR A 76 8.38 -15.54 1.49
N ARG A 77 8.56 -14.26 1.12
CA ARG A 77 9.68 -13.75 0.34
C ARG A 77 10.29 -12.54 1.02
N ALA A 78 11.59 -12.36 0.89
CA ALA A 78 12.26 -11.14 1.31
C ALA A 78 12.03 -10.01 0.30
N ASP A 79 11.96 -8.77 0.79
CA ASP A 79 11.90 -7.59 -0.06
C ASP A 79 13.32 -7.26 -0.57
N GLY A 80 13.54 -7.42 -1.87
CA GLY A 80 14.80 -7.08 -2.51
C GLY A 80 16.00 -7.95 -2.13
N PHE A 81 17.17 -7.54 -2.62
CA PHE A 81 18.43 -8.23 -2.34
C PHE A 81 18.91 -7.92 -0.92
N GLY A 82 19.14 -8.95 -0.13
CA GLY A 82 19.59 -8.82 1.27
C GLY A 82 18.49 -8.51 2.28
N GLY A 83 17.22 -8.46 1.84
CA GLY A 83 16.09 -8.24 2.74
C GLY A 83 15.83 -9.40 3.70
N SER A 84 15.24 -9.11 4.85
CA SER A 84 14.83 -10.11 5.83
C SER A 84 13.40 -10.61 5.55
N ARG A 85 13.17 -11.92 5.68
CA ARG A 85 11.82 -12.49 5.71
C ARG A 85 11.09 -12.25 7.02
N SER A 86 11.82 -11.85 8.06
CA SER A 86 11.28 -11.55 9.39
C SER A 86 11.71 -10.16 9.85
N PRO A 87 11.30 -9.09 9.15
CA PRO A 87 11.62 -7.74 9.57
C PRO A 87 10.82 -7.34 10.80
N TYR A 88 11.34 -6.35 11.53
CA TYR A 88 10.58 -5.62 12.52
C TYR A 88 9.90 -4.45 11.85
N GLN A 89 8.57 -4.43 11.88
CA GLN A 89 7.77 -3.39 11.26
C GLN A 89 7.31 -2.40 12.33
N ALA A 90 7.56 -1.11 12.10
CA ALA A 90 6.96 -0.01 12.83
C ALA A 90 6.10 0.79 11.88
N GLY A 91 4.98 1.31 12.36
CA GLY A 91 4.10 2.11 11.52
C GLY A 91 3.13 2.96 12.32
N VAL A 92 2.54 3.92 11.61
CA VAL A 92 1.49 4.80 12.10
C VAL A 92 0.37 4.85 11.10
N GLU A 93 -0.86 4.97 11.59
CA GLU A 93 -2.05 5.06 10.77
C GLU A 93 -3.02 6.09 11.35
N LEU A 94 -3.62 6.88 10.48
CA LEU A 94 -4.60 7.88 10.83
C LEU A 94 -5.91 7.55 10.11
N TYR A 95 -6.97 7.31 10.87
CA TYR A 95 -8.31 6.99 10.38
C TYR A 95 -9.28 8.13 10.70
N GLY A 96 -10.40 8.17 9.99
CA GLY A 96 -11.54 9.03 10.30
C GLY A 96 -11.39 10.49 9.89
N HIS A 97 -10.36 10.87 9.11
CA HIS A 97 -10.20 12.22 8.55
C HIS A 97 -9.80 12.14 7.07
N ARG A 98 -10.43 12.97 6.23
CA ARG A 98 -10.25 13.01 4.77
C ARG A 98 -9.59 14.31 4.31
N GLY A 99 -8.66 14.85 4.99
CA GLY A 99 -8.01 16.10 4.61
C GLY A 99 -6.53 15.89 4.29
N HIS A 100 -5.97 16.81 3.53
CA HIS A 100 -4.53 16.86 3.28
C HIS A 100 -3.71 16.98 4.56
N GLU A 101 -4.32 17.51 5.62
CA GLU A 101 -3.71 17.64 6.94
C GLU A 101 -3.33 16.27 7.51
N SER A 102 -4.15 15.24 7.25
CA SER A 102 -3.83 13.87 7.68
C SER A 102 -2.65 13.28 6.92
N ASP A 103 -2.58 13.52 5.62
CA ASP A 103 -1.47 13.08 4.78
C ASP A 103 -0.18 13.77 5.22
N LEU A 104 -0.22 15.10 5.43
CA LEU A 104 0.92 15.86 5.91
C LEU A 104 1.38 15.43 7.30
N GLU A 105 0.44 15.15 8.22
CA GLU A 105 0.77 14.67 9.57
C GLU A 105 1.55 13.34 9.52
N VAL A 106 1.07 12.38 8.71
CA VAL A 106 1.72 11.06 8.59
C VAL A 106 3.08 11.19 7.88
N LEU A 107 3.17 11.97 6.80
CA LEU A 107 4.42 12.21 6.08
C LEU A 107 5.47 12.91 6.96
N SER A 108 5.06 13.95 7.70
CA SER A 108 5.96 14.66 8.61
C SER A 108 6.49 13.73 9.69
N LEU A 109 5.62 12.91 10.28
CA LEU A 109 6.03 11.95 11.30
C LEU A 109 6.98 10.87 10.75
N MET A 110 6.79 10.44 9.50
CA MET A 110 7.72 9.53 8.82
C MET A 110 9.10 10.15 8.68
N VAL A 111 9.18 11.39 8.19
CA VAL A 111 10.46 12.11 8.04
C VAL A 111 11.13 12.34 9.39
N GLU A 112 10.40 12.76 10.41
CA GLU A 112 10.93 12.93 11.78
C GLU A 112 11.46 11.60 12.33
N THR A 113 10.75 10.49 12.08
CA THR A 113 11.17 9.16 12.54
C THR A 113 12.49 8.73 11.88
N LEU A 114 12.69 9.03 10.59
CA LEU A 114 13.95 8.78 9.89
C LEU A 114 15.08 9.62 10.48
N GLY A 115 14.84 10.90 10.77
CA GLY A 115 15.81 11.77 11.44
C GLY A 115 16.22 11.25 12.82
N VAL A 116 15.25 10.78 13.64
CA VAL A 116 15.56 10.16 14.95
C VAL A 116 16.38 8.88 14.79
N ALA A 117 16.19 8.15 13.68
CA ALA A 117 17.00 6.96 13.36
C ALA A 117 18.39 7.30 12.78
N GLY A 118 18.73 8.58 12.61
CA GLY A 118 20.01 9.03 12.05
C GLY A 118 20.06 8.98 10.52
N ILE A 119 18.91 8.96 9.85
CA ILE A 119 18.80 8.97 8.39
C ILE A 119 18.42 10.38 7.94
N ASP A 120 19.44 11.22 7.70
CA ASP A 120 19.24 12.64 7.41
C ASP A 120 19.01 12.96 5.92
N ASN A 121 19.36 12.03 5.02
CA ASN A 121 19.30 12.22 3.57
C ASN A 121 18.27 11.24 2.93
N ALA A 122 17.07 11.21 3.46
CA ALA A 122 15.99 10.40 2.86
C ALA A 122 15.43 11.09 1.62
N HIS A 123 15.26 10.33 0.53
CA HIS A 123 14.51 10.77 -0.64
C HIS A 123 13.04 10.35 -0.48
N LEU A 124 12.13 11.30 -0.67
CA LEU A 124 10.70 11.07 -0.57
C LEU A 124 10.05 11.15 -1.95
N ASP A 125 9.57 10.01 -2.44
CA ASP A 125 8.75 9.95 -3.65
C ASP A 125 7.27 9.98 -3.26
N LEU A 126 6.53 10.93 -3.84
CA LEU A 126 5.09 11.06 -3.64
C LEU A 126 4.36 10.61 -4.91
N GLY A 127 3.42 9.69 -4.76
CA GLY A 127 2.54 9.25 -5.84
C GLY A 127 1.07 9.45 -5.49
N HIS A 128 0.27 9.79 -6.49
CA HIS A 128 -1.16 10.00 -6.31
C HIS A 128 -1.98 9.14 -7.27
N VAL A 129 -2.46 7.99 -6.79
CA VAL A 129 -3.20 7.00 -7.60
C VAL A 129 -4.48 7.57 -8.21
N ALA A 130 -5.08 8.61 -7.62
CA ALA A 130 -6.29 9.22 -8.17
C ALA A 130 -6.04 9.88 -9.54
N VAL A 131 -4.84 10.35 -9.84
CA VAL A 131 -4.47 10.86 -11.17
C VAL A 131 -4.65 9.76 -12.22
N PHE A 132 -4.07 8.59 -11.98
CA PHE A 132 -4.23 7.42 -12.85
C PHE A 132 -5.70 7.03 -13.02
N ARG A 133 -6.43 6.88 -11.91
CA ARG A 133 -7.84 6.47 -11.92
C ARG A 133 -8.72 7.45 -12.68
N GLU A 134 -8.47 8.73 -12.55
CA GLU A 134 -9.25 9.75 -13.26
C GLU A 134 -9.00 9.71 -14.77
N ILE A 135 -7.74 9.54 -15.20
CA ILE A 135 -7.42 9.40 -16.64
C ILE A 135 -8.06 8.11 -17.20
N VAL A 136 -7.97 6.99 -16.48
CA VAL A 136 -8.60 5.73 -16.87
C VAL A 136 -10.12 5.87 -17.01
N ARG A 137 -10.77 6.55 -16.06
CA ARG A 137 -12.21 6.83 -16.10
C ARG A 137 -12.59 7.68 -17.32
N GLN A 138 -11.82 8.73 -17.61
CA GLN A 138 -12.06 9.58 -18.79
C GLN A 138 -11.80 8.84 -20.11
N ALA A 139 -10.81 7.96 -20.13
CA ALA A 139 -10.50 7.11 -21.29
C ALA A 139 -11.52 5.99 -21.51
N GLY A 140 -12.45 5.75 -20.57
CA GLY A 140 -13.47 4.72 -20.66
C GLY A 140 -12.92 3.30 -20.59
N LEU A 141 -11.78 3.08 -19.92
CA LEU A 141 -11.21 1.74 -19.74
C LEU A 141 -12.06 0.93 -18.75
N ASP A 142 -12.27 -0.35 -19.06
CA ASP A 142 -12.89 -1.30 -18.15
C ASP A 142 -11.92 -1.74 -17.05
N ARG A 143 -12.45 -2.45 -16.05
CA ARG A 143 -11.67 -2.90 -14.88
C ARG A 143 -10.52 -3.82 -15.24
N GLU A 144 -10.65 -4.65 -16.27
CA GLU A 144 -9.61 -5.57 -16.69
C GLU A 144 -8.43 -4.81 -17.27
N ARG A 145 -8.70 -3.87 -18.21
CA ARG A 145 -7.68 -3.01 -18.82
C ARG A 145 -7.03 -2.09 -17.78
N GLU A 146 -7.82 -1.53 -16.84
CA GLU A 146 -7.30 -0.74 -15.73
C GLU A 146 -6.29 -1.54 -14.91
N ALA A 147 -6.62 -2.78 -14.51
CA ALA A 147 -5.74 -3.63 -13.72
C ALA A 147 -4.44 -3.98 -14.46
N LEU A 148 -4.55 -4.37 -15.75
CA LEU A 148 -3.40 -4.68 -16.59
C LEU A 148 -2.46 -3.48 -16.78
N LEU A 149 -3.03 -2.29 -16.98
CA LEU A 149 -2.25 -1.07 -17.14
C LEU A 149 -1.60 -0.64 -15.82
N PHE A 150 -2.32 -0.75 -14.71
CA PHE A 150 -1.79 -0.45 -13.38
C PHE A 150 -0.60 -1.33 -13.04
N GLU A 151 -0.69 -2.64 -13.29
CA GLU A 151 0.42 -3.58 -13.09
C GLU A 151 1.64 -3.22 -13.96
N ALA A 152 1.43 -2.88 -15.22
CA ALA A 152 2.52 -2.47 -16.11
C ALA A 152 3.18 -1.15 -15.65
N LEU A 153 2.38 -0.17 -15.14
CA LEU A 153 2.87 1.09 -14.58
C LEU A 153 3.70 0.86 -13.31
N GLN A 154 3.25 0.00 -12.40
CA GLN A 154 4.00 -0.33 -11.17
C GLN A 154 5.38 -0.92 -11.50
N ARG A 155 5.48 -1.71 -12.56
CA ARG A 155 6.75 -2.29 -13.04
C ARG A 155 7.55 -1.33 -13.92
N LYS A 156 7.02 -0.13 -14.23
CA LYS A 156 7.58 0.83 -15.21
C LYS A 156 7.90 0.17 -16.56
N ALA A 157 7.04 -0.75 -17.00
CA ALA A 157 7.20 -1.54 -18.22
C ALA A 157 6.78 -0.74 -19.46
N LEU A 158 7.53 0.32 -19.81
CA LEU A 158 7.21 1.27 -20.89
C LEU A 158 6.84 0.62 -22.23
N PRO A 159 7.59 -0.39 -22.73
CA PRO A 159 7.22 -1.05 -23.98
C PRO A 159 5.85 -1.70 -23.93
N GLU A 160 5.52 -2.37 -22.82
CA GLU A 160 4.23 -3.04 -22.61
C GLU A 160 3.09 -2.01 -22.50
N ILE A 161 3.31 -0.92 -21.77
CA ILE A 161 2.34 0.18 -21.65
C ILE A 161 1.99 0.71 -23.04
N ARG A 162 2.99 1.09 -23.83
CA ARG A 162 2.80 1.61 -25.19
C ARG A 162 2.10 0.63 -26.12
N GLN A 163 2.45 -0.66 -26.04
CA GLN A 163 1.80 -1.71 -26.82
C GLN A 163 0.31 -1.82 -26.48
N ARG A 164 -0.03 -1.92 -25.18
CA ARG A 164 -1.42 -2.03 -24.72
C ARG A 164 -2.26 -0.82 -25.13
N LEU A 165 -1.74 0.41 -24.96
CA LEU A 165 -2.44 1.63 -25.34
C LEU A 165 -2.72 1.67 -26.86
N ALA A 166 -1.77 1.21 -27.68
CA ALA A 166 -1.95 1.11 -29.14
C ALA A 166 -2.99 0.04 -29.51
N GLU A 167 -2.95 -1.14 -28.89
CA GLU A 167 -3.91 -2.22 -29.10
C GLU A 167 -5.34 -1.80 -28.74
N TRP A 168 -5.51 -1.04 -27.68
CA TRP A 168 -6.81 -0.55 -27.24
C TRP A 168 -7.31 0.66 -28.03
N ARG A 169 -6.47 1.22 -28.91
CA ARG A 169 -6.79 2.36 -29.80
C ARG A 169 -7.36 3.55 -29.03
N LEU A 170 -6.74 3.87 -27.91
CA LEU A 170 -7.15 5.05 -27.16
C LEU A 170 -6.88 6.31 -27.96
N SER A 171 -7.83 7.26 -27.89
CA SER A 171 -7.69 8.55 -28.52
C SER A 171 -6.89 9.53 -27.67
N ALA A 172 -6.22 10.47 -28.32
CA ALA A 172 -5.60 11.60 -27.64
C ALA A 172 -6.66 12.41 -26.86
N PRO A 173 -6.31 12.97 -25.68
CA PRO A 173 -4.96 12.99 -25.09
C PRO A 173 -4.67 11.84 -24.14
N HIS A 174 -5.62 10.92 -23.88
CA HIS A 174 -5.53 9.92 -22.82
C HIS A 174 -4.40 8.90 -23.06
N ASP A 175 -4.15 8.51 -24.31
CA ASP A 175 -3.03 7.64 -24.68
C ASP A 175 -1.68 8.23 -24.24
N ARG A 176 -1.48 9.53 -24.48
CA ARG A 176 -0.26 10.24 -24.11
C ARG A 176 -0.12 10.38 -22.59
N TRP A 177 -1.20 10.77 -21.91
CA TRP A 177 -1.18 10.95 -20.46
C TRP A 177 -0.88 9.65 -19.74
N LEU A 178 -1.52 8.54 -20.13
CA LEU A 178 -1.28 7.23 -19.52
C LEU A 178 0.15 6.72 -19.80
N ALA A 179 0.70 6.97 -20.98
CA ALA A 179 2.08 6.64 -21.28
C ALA A 179 3.06 7.49 -20.44
N ALA A 180 2.79 8.79 -20.29
CA ALA A 180 3.63 9.72 -19.55
C ALA A 180 3.72 9.37 -18.04
N LEU A 181 2.67 8.81 -17.44
CA LEU A 181 2.66 8.48 -16.01
C LEU A 181 3.82 7.58 -15.58
N ALA A 182 4.32 6.71 -16.46
CA ALA A 182 5.45 5.84 -16.14
C ALA A 182 6.80 6.58 -16.11
N GLU A 183 6.88 7.74 -16.78
CA GLU A 183 8.08 8.57 -16.94
C GLU A 183 7.99 9.87 -16.12
N LEU A 184 6.83 10.12 -15.47
CA LEU A 184 6.57 11.33 -14.70
C LEU A 184 7.29 11.25 -13.35
N ASN A 185 8.55 11.66 -13.33
CA ASN A 185 9.38 11.75 -12.14
C ASN A 185 10.13 13.09 -12.17
N GLY A 186 10.12 13.83 -11.06
CA GLY A 186 10.80 15.11 -10.96
C GLY A 186 10.27 15.95 -9.81
N GLY A 187 10.62 17.22 -9.81
CA GLY A 187 10.05 18.20 -8.90
C GLY A 187 8.62 18.57 -9.26
N PRO A 188 8.02 19.56 -8.56
CA PRO A 188 6.66 20.02 -8.86
C PRO A 188 6.44 20.49 -10.30
N ASP A 189 7.51 20.90 -10.97
CA ASP A 189 7.52 21.35 -12.37
C ASP A 189 7.11 20.28 -13.38
N VAL A 190 7.16 19.01 -13.02
CA VAL A 190 6.71 17.92 -13.91
C VAL A 190 5.18 17.83 -14.03
N LEU A 191 4.46 18.60 -13.21
CA LEU A 191 2.99 18.65 -13.22
C LEU A 191 2.42 19.80 -14.07
N ASP A 192 3.27 20.69 -14.57
CA ASP A 192 2.93 21.79 -15.46
C ASP A 192 2.93 21.35 -16.94
#